data_3439a4376adc45eda1de4f5bbbfe04f5
#
_entry.id   3439a4376adc45eda1de4f5bbbfe04f5
#
_cell.length_a   1.000
_cell.length_b   1.000
_cell.length_c   1.000
_cell.angle_alpha   90.00
_cell.angle_beta   90.00
_cell.angle_gamma   90.00
#
_symmetry.space_group_name_H-M   'P 1'
#
loop_
_entity.id
_entity.type
_entity.pdbx_description
1 polymer ?
#
loop_
_entity_poly.entity_id
_entity_poly.type
_entity_poly.pdbx_seq_one_letter_code
_entity_poly.pdbx_strand_id
1 'polypeptide(L)'
;MKNIFRAIIALLSLACCTPNDGVDSLARVKSFKEEINKETELPSITYKEFLDNIYDFEHDSTQTWSNKSGRPVVIDFYATWCAPCKKLGPSLLELSDKYKGQVDFYKVDTEKEERLAMAFNISSVPTLMFIPKEGEPYLSVGYISKGEINQIIKELVKY
;
A
#
# COMPACT_ATOMS: atom_id res chain seq x y z
N MET A 1 15.15 -36.92 19.25
CA MET A 1 14.78 -35.56 18.90
C MET A 1 15.67 -34.58 19.62
N LYS A 2 16.91 -34.55 19.25
CA LYS A 2 18.00 -33.69 19.76
C LYS A 2 18.93 -33.56 18.55
N ASN A 3 19.33 -32.35 18.16
CA ASN A 3 20.38 -32.00 17.20
C ASN A 3 19.91 -31.16 15.98
N ILE A 4 19.36 -29.96 16.24
CA ILE A 4 19.29 -28.93 15.20
C ILE A 4 19.78 -27.54 15.72
N PHE A 5 20.41 -27.52 16.92
CA PHE A 5 20.84 -26.26 17.57
C PHE A 5 22.35 -26.03 17.57
N ARG A 6 23.09 -26.61 16.60
CA ARG A 6 24.58 -26.56 16.65
C ARG A 6 25.26 -26.25 15.31
N ALA A 7 24.76 -25.29 14.55
CA ALA A 7 25.45 -24.92 13.28
C ALA A 7 25.37 -23.42 12.91
N ILE A 8 25.29 -22.49 13.86
CA ILE A 8 25.34 -21.04 13.55
C ILE A 8 26.30 -20.32 14.52
N ILE A 9 27.43 -20.89 14.82
CA ILE A 9 28.52 -20.17 15.49
C ILE A 9 29.83 -20.68 14.91
N ALA A 10 30.23 -20.23 13.75
CA ALA A 10 31.62 -20.21 13.28
C ALA A 10 31.69 -19.62 11.88
N LEU A 11 31.74 -18.31 11.77
CA LEU A 11 32.34 -17.57 10.63
C LEU A 11 32.42 -16.07 10.99
N LEU A 12 32.98 -15.75 12.15
CA LEU A 12 33.62 -14.46 12.39
C LEU A 12 35.13 -14.66 12.12
N SER A 13 35.51 -14.62 10.86
CA SER A 13 36.91 -14.47 10.49
C SER A 13 37.08 -13.17 9.73
N LEU A 14 37.76 -12.24 10.39
CA LEU A 14 38.58 -11.14 9.88
C LEU A 14 38.57 -10.98 8.34
N ALA A 15 37.89 -9.97 7.87
CA ALA A 15 38.19 -9.35 6.58
C ALA A 15 38.76 -7.95 6.86
N CYS A 16 40.04 -7.88 6.56
CA CYS A 16 40.94 -6.76 6.63
C CYS A 16 40.42 -5.52 5.90
N CYS A 17 40.60 -4.34 6.45
CA CYS A 17 40.37 -3.02 5.88
C CYS A 17 41.00 -2.90 4.51
N THR A 18 40.17 -2.60 3.48
CA THR A 18 40.60 -1.95 2.25
C THR A 18 39.91 -0.58 2.18
N PRO A 19 40.63 0.53 2.00
CA PRO A 19 40.06 1.88 1.96
C PRO A 19 39.61 2.20 0.52
N ASN A 20 38.36 1.90 0.16
CA ASN A 20 37.74 2.43 -1.05
C ASN A 20 36.21 2.40 -1.00
N ASP A 21 35.57 2.74 0.14
CA ASP A 21 34.15 2.55 0.36
C ASP A 21 33.31 3.85 0.41
N GLY A 22 33.67 4.85 -0.39
CA GLY A 22 32.92 6.12 -0.41
C GLY A 22 31.60 6.06 -1.21
N VAL A 23 31.38 5.04 -2.04
CA VAL A 23 30.22 4.98 -2.96
C VAL A 23 29.16 3.96 -2.49
N ASP A 24 29.57 2.95 -1.73
CA ASP A 24 28.69 1.87 -1.25
C ASP A 24 27.84 2.26 -0.04
N SER A 25 28.30 3.20 0.78
CA SER A 25 27.58 3.65 1.98
C SER A 25 26.27 4.40 1.65
N LEU A 26 26.25 5.20 0.59
CA LEU A 26 25.05 5.94 0.17
C LEU A 26 24.01 5.03 -0.48
N ALA A 27 24.44 4.02 -1.24
CA ALA A 27 23.55 3.01 -1.81
C ALA A 27 22.92 2.15 -0.71
N ARG A 28 23.72 1.75 0.31
CA ARG A 28 23.24 1.01 1.48
C ARG A 28 22.25 1.83 2.30
N VAL A 29 22.52 3.11 2.55
CA VAL A 29 21.60 3.98 3.31
C VAL A 29 20.29 4.21 2.53
N LYS A 30 20.32 4.30 1.21
CA LYS A 30 19.11 4.36 0.38
C LYS A 30 18.30 3.06 0.45
N SER A 31 18.98 1.91 0.33
CA SER A 31 18.34 0.59 0.45
C SER A 31 17.70 0.39 1.84
N PHE A 32 18.40 0.74 2.93
CA PHE A 32 17.81 0.69 4.27
C PHE A 32 16.63 1.65 4.46
N LYS A 33 16.67 2.85 3.87
CA LYS A 33 15.54 3.77 3.90
C LYS A 33 14.34 3.25 3.11
N GLU A 34 14.55 2.60 1.97
CA GLU A 34 13.49 1.99 1.18
C GLU A 34 12.86 0.78 1.89
N GLU A 35 13.67 -0.04 2.56
CA GLU A 35 13.16 -1.16 3.39
C GLU A 35 12.36 -0.66 4.60
N ILE A 36 12.85 0.34 5.33
CA ILE A 36 12.16 0.93 6.49
C ILE A 36 10.84 1.59 6.06
N ASN A 37 10.82 2.31 4.92
CA ASN A 37 9.59 2.91 4.41
C ASN A 37 8.55 1.86 3.98
N LYS A 38 8.97 0.69 3.53
CA LYS A 38 8.07 -0.38 3.11
C LYS A 38 7.34 -1.04 4.30
N GLU A 39 7.92 -0.95 5.51
CA GLU A 39 7.29 -1.47 6.74
C GLU A 39 6.43 -0.42 7.49
N THR A 40 6.60 0.87 7.19
CA THR A 40 5.96 1.96 7.95
C THR A 40 4.84 2.67 7.21
N GLU A 41 4.63 2.39 5.94
CA GLU A 41 3.62 3.04 5.11
C GLU A 41 2.98 2.07 4.12
N LEU A 42 1.74 2.35 3.70
CA LEU A 42 1.09 1.61 2.62
C LEU A 42 1.87 1.76 1.30
N PRO A 43 1.91 0.72 0.46
CA PRO A 43 2.48 0.84 -0.88
C PRO A 43 1.71 1.88 -1.69
N SER A 44 2.44 2.69 -2.45
CA SER A 44 1.85 3.60 -3.42
C SER A 44 1.43 2.83 -4.67
N ILE A 45 0.36 3.29 -5.34
CA ILE A 45 -0.04 2.79 -6.65
C ILE A 45 -0.12 3.96 -7.62
N THR A 46 0.51 3.81 -8.79
CA THR A 46 0.47 4.79 -9.87
C THR A 46 -0.75 4.59 -10.76
N TYR A 47 -1.06 5.61 -11.58
CA TYR A 47 -2.11 5.53 -12.60
C TYR A 47 -1.97 4.27 -13.47
N LYS A 48 -0.76 4.03 -13.98
CA LYS A 48 -0.50 2.87 -14.84
C LYS A 48 -0.69 1.55 -14.10
N GLU A 49 -0.15 1.43 -12.89
CA GLU A 49 -0.31 0.22 -12.07
C GLU A 49 -1.77 -0.05 -11.71
N PHE A 50 -2.56 1.01 -11.50
CA PHE A 50 -3.99 0.87 -11.29
C PHE A 50 -4.69 0.26 -12.51
N LEU A 51 -4.42 0.78 -13.72
CA LEU A 51 -4.99 0.24 -14.97
C LEU A 51 -4.55 -1.21 -15.20
N ASP A 52 -3.29 -1.53 -14.95
CA ASP A 52 -2.75 -2.86 -15.18
C ASP A 52 -3.30 -3.89 -14.18
N ASN A 53 -3.40 -3.53 -12.89
CA ASN A 53 -3.59 -4.48 -11.80
C ASN A 53 -4.98 -4.42 -11.12
N ILE A 54 -5.70 -3.30 -11.23
CA ILE A 54 -6.98 -3.11 -10.53
C ILE A 54 -8.15 -3.06 -11.52
N TYR A 55 -8.20 -2.01 -12.36
CA TYR A 55 -9.26 -1.84 -13.35
C TYR A 55 -8.82 -0.93 -14.49
N ASP A 56 -8.94 -1.43 -15.72
CA ASP A 56 -8.61 -0.70 -16.93
C ASP A 56 -9.85 0.00 -17.51
N PHE A 57 -10.19 1.15 -16.96
CA PHE A 57 -11.32 1.95 -17.42
C PHE A 57 -11.08 2.69 -18.76
N GLU A 58 -9.85 2.69 -19.26
CA GLU A 58 -9.54 3.30 -20.57
C GLU A 58 -9.89 2.37 -21.74
N HIS A 59 -9.75 1.06 -21.55
CA HIS A 59 -9.95 0.08 -22.62
C HIS A 59 -11.19 -0.81 -22.39
N ASP A 60 -11.86 -0.68 -21.25
CA ASP A 60 -13.06 -1.46 -20.98
C ASP A 60 -14.27 -0.86 -21.71
N SER A 61 -14.62 -1.48 -22.84
CA SER A 61 -15.80 -1.10 -23.63
C SER A 61 -17.14 -1.53 -22.99
N THR A 62 -17.10 -2.39 -21.97
CA THR A 62 -18.31 -2.95 -21.34
C THR A 62 -18.92 -2.02 -20.31
N GLN A 63 -18.16 -1.05 -19.82
CA GLN A 63 -18.50 -0.16 -18.70
C GLN A 63 -18.94 -0.92 -17.42
N THR A 64 -18.54 -2.18 -17.32
CA THR A 64 -18.83 -3.02 -16.16
C THR A 64 -17.56 -3.14 -15.33
N TRP A 65 -17.62 -2.73 -14.08
CA TRP A 65 -16.48 -2.82 -13.19
C TRP A 65 -15.99 -4.25 -13.02
N SER A 66 -14.70 -4.48 -13.28
CA SER A 66 -14.05 -5.78 -13.13
C SER A 66 -12.73 -5.64 -12.36
N ASN A 67 -12.73 -6.01 -11.09
CA ASN A 67 -11.54 -5.98 -10.26
C ASN A 67 -10.57 -7.10 -10.65
N LYS A 68 -9.44 -6.72 -11.28
CA LYS A 68 -8.41 -7.64 -11.77
C LYS A 68 -7.55 -8.25 -10.65
N SER A 69 -7.50 -7.62 -9.45
CA SER A 69 -6.63 -8.07 -8.36
C SER A 69 -7.07 -9.40 -7.74
N GLY A 70 -8.32 -9.82 -7.97
CA GLY A 70 -8.91 -11.04 -7.43
C GLY A 70 -9.22 -11.00 -5.93
N ARG A 71 -8.99 -9.86 -5.28
CA ARG A 71 -9.26 -9.58 -3.86
C ARG A 71 -9.85 -8.18 -3.71
N PRO A 72 -10.57 -7.89 -2.60
CA PRO A 72 -10.93 -6.51 -2.29
C PRO A 72 -9.71 -5.62 -2.17
N VAL A 73 -9.87 -4.34 -2.55
CA VAL A 73 -8.80 -3.34 -2.49
C VAL A 73 -9.29 -2.11 -1.73
N VAL A 74 -8.42 -1.53 -0.91
CA VAL A 74 -8.64 -0.24 -0.24
C VAL A 74 -7.57 0.73 -0.72
N ILE A 75 -7.99 1.89 -1.22
CA ILE A 75 -7.07 2.94 -1.70
C ILE A 75 -7.31 4.21 -0.90
N ASP A 76 -6.23 4.75 -0.31
CA ASP A 76 -6.21 6.04 0.40
C ASP A 76 -5.74 7.14 -0.55
N PHE A 77 -6.65 7.98 -1.00
CA PHE A 77 -6.34 9.21 -1.70
C PHE A 77 -5.98 10.29 -0.69
N TYR A 78 -4.72 10.71 -0.68
CA TYR A 78 -4.17 11.63 0.29
C TYR A 78 -3.36 12.77 -0.38
N ALA A 79 -3.00 13.78 0.41
CA ALA A 79 -2.00 14.78 0.06
C ALA A 79 -1.00 14.96 1.22
N THR A 80 0.21 15.38 0.89
CA THR A 80 1.31 15.50 1.87
C THR A 80 1.05 16.55 2.95
N TRP A 81 0.30 17.60 2.64
CA TRP A 81 -0.11 18.67 3.56
C TRP A 81 -1.36 18.35 4.39
N CYS A 82 -2.06 17.27 4.10
CA CYS A 82 -3.35 16.91 4.71
C CYS A 82 -3.16 16.37 6.14
N ALA A 83 -3.50 17.16 7.14
CA ALA A 83 -3.40 16.76 8.55
C ALA A 83 -4.30 15.57 8.94
N PRO A 84 -5.60 15.49 8.51
CA PRO A 84 -6.41 14.32 8.79
C PRO A 84 -5.92 13.04 8.09
N CYS A 85 -5.29 13.14 6.90
CA CYS A 85 -4.67 12.00 6.23
C CYS A 85 -3.53 11.39 7.07
N LYS A 86 -2.70 12.25 7.68
CA LYS A 86 -1.62 11.81 8.57
C LYS A 86 -2.13 11.05 9.80
N LYS A 87 -3.34 11.35 10.28
CA LYS A 87 -4.00 10.60 11.38
C LYS A 87 -4.56 9.28 10.90
N LEU A 88 -4.98 9.21 9.64
CA LEU A 88 -5.58 8.01 9.04
C LEU A 88 -4.53 6.93 8.72
N GLY A 89 -3.38 7.33 8.21
CA GLY A 89 -2.32 6.44 7.73
C GLY A 89 -1.95 5.29 8.70
N PRO A 90 -1.62 5.56 9.98
CA PRO A 90 -1.33 4.48 10.95
C PRO A 90 -2.47 3.47 11.11
N SER A 91 -3.72 3.93 11.09
CA SER A 91 -4.90 3.04 11.19
C SER A 91 -5.05 2.14 9.98
N LEU A 92 -4.77 2.67 8.78
CA LEU A 92 -4.77 1.89 7.54
C LEU A 92 -3.64 0.88 7.50
N LEU A 93 -2.45 1.25 7.97
CA LEU A 93 -1.31 0.33 8.05
C LEU A 93 -1.61 -0.85 9.00
N GLU A 94 -2.15 -0.58 10.19
CA GLU A 94 -2.57 -1.64 11.11
C GLU A 94 -3.66 -2.55 10.52
N LEU A 95 -4.59 -1.99 9.74
CA LEU A 95 -5.62 -2.78 9.06
C LEU A 95 -5.03 -3.58 7.91
N SER A 96 -4.05 -3.06 7.18
CA SER A 96 -3.37 -3.78 6.11
C SER A 96 -2.63 -5.01 6.64
N ASP A 97 -1.97 -4.89 7.78
CA ASP A 97 -1.34 -6.03 8.45
C ASP A 97 -2.37 -7.07 8.93
N LYS A 98 -3.47 -6.59 9.51
CA LYS A 98 -4.55 -7.45 10.01
C LYS A 98 -5.22 -8.26 8.89
N TYR A 99 -5.41 -7.66 7.72
CA TYR A 99 -6.09 -8.28 6.57
C TYR A 99 -5.13 -8.75 5.48
N LYS A 100 -3.84 -8.90 5.83
CA LYS A 100 -2.80 -9.36 4.89
C LYS A 100 -3.21 -10.63 4.18
N GLY A 101 -3.13 -10.60 2.83
CA GLY A 101 -3.53 -11.72 1.97
C GLY A 101 -5.04 -11.84 1.74
N GLN A 102 -5.88 -11.05 2.40
CA GLN A 102 -7.33 -11.00 2.19
C GLN A 102 -7.77 -9.72 1.48
N VAL A 103 -7.13 -8.60 1.78
CA VAL A 103 -7.41 -7.28 1.20
C VAL A 103 -6.09 -6.62 0.83
N ASP A 104 -6.02 -6.03 -0.33
CA ASP A 104 -4.88 -5.24 -0.76
C ASP A 104 -5.09 -3.76 -0.39
N PHE A 105 -4.05 -3.10 0.12
CA PHE A 105 -4.10 -1.71 0.53
C PHE A 105 -3.07 -0.91 -0.24
N TYR A 106 -3.49 0.25 -0.73
CA TYR A 106 -2.63 1.19 -1.46
C TYR A 106 -2.90 2.63 -1.00
N LYS A 107 -1.95 3.51 -1.27
CA LYS A 107 -2.12 4.96 -1.15
C LYS A 107 -1.85 5.64 -2.50
N VAL A 108 -2.55 6.75 -2.74
CA VAL A 108 -2.42 7.59 -3.93
C VAL A 108 -2.20 9.03 -3.49
N ASP A 109 -1.05 9.59 -3.83
CA ASP A 109 -0.77 11.01 -3.68
C ASP A 109 -1.50 11.78 -4.80
N THR A 110 -2.53 12.52 -4.47
CA THR A 110 -3.40 13.18 -5.45
C THR A 110 -2.68 14.30 -6.22
N GLU A 111 -1.55 14.80 -5.71
CA GLU A 111 -0.73 15.81 -6.38
C GLU A 111 0.23 15.17 -7.41
N LYS A 112 0.58 13.89 -7.24
CA LYS A 112 1.45 13.16 -8.17
C LYS A 112 0.65 12.36 -9.19
N GLU A 113 -0.47 11.81 -8.77
CA GLU A 113 -1.34 10.96 -9.57
C GLU A 113 -2.66 11.67 -9.92
N GLU A 114 -2.55 12.92 -10.42
CA GLU A 114 -3.70 13.77 -10.77
C GLU A 114 -4.69 13.07 -11.72
N ARG A 115 -4.17 12.32 -12.71
CA ARG A 115 -5.01 11.58 -13.67
C ARG A 115 -5.89 10.55 -12.97
N LEU A 116 -5.34 9.86 -11.96
CA LEU A 116 -6.10 8.87 -11.19
C LEU A 116 -7.14 9.55 -10.31
N ALA A 117 -6.75 10.63 -9.63
CA ALA A 117 -7.67 11.41 -8.81
C ALA A 117 -8.83 12.00 -9.65
N MET A 118 -8.55 12.51 -10.85
CA MET A 118 -9.56 13.04 -11.77
C MET A 118 -10.48 11.95 -12.29
N ALA A 119 -9.97 10.77 -12.64
CA ALA A 119 -10.77 9.66 -13.15
C ALA A 119 -11.87 9.23 -12.16
N PHE A 120 -11.61 9.36 -10.86
CA PHE A 120 -12.57 9.03 -9.79
C PHE A 120 -13.23 10.26 -9.14
N ASN A 121 -13.07 11.45 -9.73
CA ASN A 121 -13.63 12.71 -9.22
C ASN A 121 -13.26 12.99 -7.76
N ILE A 122 -12.02 12.67 -7.37
CA ILE A 122 -11.51 12.94 -6.02
C ILE A 122 -11.32 14.44 -5.85
N SER A 123 -12.22 15.09 -5.14
CA SER A 123 -12.25 16.54 -4.92
C SER A 123 -11.78 16.96 -3.53
N SER A 124 -11.59 16.03 -2.62
CA SER A 124 -11.13 16.29 -1.26
C SER A 124 -10.35 15.10 -0.69
N VAL A 125 -9.50 15.36 0.30
CA VAL A 125 -8.67 14.36 0.99
C VAL A 125 -8.82 14.47 2.51
N PRO A 126 -8.77 13.35 3.24
CA PRO A 126 -8.67 11.99 2.75
C PRO A 126 -9.95 11.52 2.05
N THR A 127 -9.82 10.69 1.05
CA THR A 127 -10.93 9.92 0.49
C THR A 127 -10.49 8.46 0.37
N LEU A 128 -11.23 7.55 0.98
CA LEU A 128 -11.00 6.13 0.85
C LEU A 128 -11.88 5.54 -0.26
N MET A 129 -11.27 4.81 -1.19
CA MET A 129 -11.97 4.01 -2.17
C MET A 129 -11.94 2.55 -1.73
N PHE A 130 -13.12 1.95 -1.66
CA PHE A 130 -13.30 0.56 -1.33
C PHE A 130 -13.76 -0.19 -2.58
N ILE A 131 -12.94 -1.11 -3.04
CA ILE A 131 -13.17 -1.88 -4.25
C ILE A 131 -13.47 -3.32 -3.82
N PRO A 132 -14.70 -3.80 -3.97
CA PRO A 132 -15.02 -5.20 -3.68
C PRO A 132 -14.34 -6.13 -4.69
N LYS A 133 -14.28 -7.42 -4.39
CA LYS A 133 -13.83 -8.42 -5.37
C LYS A 133 -14.77 -8.46 -6.59
N GLU A 134 -16.06 -8.33 -6.34
CA GLU A 134 -17.10 -8.28 -7.36
C GLU A 134 -18.04 -7.12 -7.08
N GLY A 135 -18.47 -6.39 -8.12
CA GLY A 135 -19.36 -5.23 -8.02
C GLY A 135 -18.62 -3.89 -8.05
N GLU A 136 -19.38 -2.82 -7.92
CA GLU A 136 -18.91 -1.45 -8.06
C GLU A 136 -18.12 -0.97 -6.84
N PRO A 137 -17.05 -0.16 -7.04
CA PRO A 137 -16.36 0.51 -5.95
C PRO A 137 -17.23 1.62 -5.35
N TYR A 138 -16.93 1.99 -4.11
CA TYR A 138 -17.53 3.15 -3.48
C TYR A 138 -16.51 4.00 -2.73
N LEU A 139 -16.80 5.29 -2.58
CA LEU A 139 -15.94 6.28 -1.96
C LEU A 139 -16.48 6.67 -0.58
N SER A 140 -15.58 6.78 0.39
CA SER A 140 -15.83 7.43 1.67
C SER A 140 -15.01 8.71 1.74
N VAL A 141 -15.68 9.86 1.67
CA VAL A 141 -15.05 11.18 1.66
C VAL A 141 -14.87 11.68 3.08
N GLY A 142 -13.66 12.14 3.41
CA GLY A 142 -13.30 12.65 4.73
C GLY A 142 -12.74 11.57 5.66
N TYR A 143 -12.37 12.02 6.87
CA TYR A 143 -11.84 11.13 7.90
C TYR A 143 -12.93 10.25 8.49
N ILE A 144 -12.68 8.94 8.51
CA ILE A 144 -13.48 7.96 9.24
C ILE A 144 -12.58 7.19 10.23
N SER A 145 -13.16 6.69 11.28
CA SER A 145 -12.40 5.98 12.32
C SER A 145 -11.95 4.60 11.87
N LYS A 146 -10.87 4.08 12.49
CA LYS A 146 -10.39 2.71 12.27
C LYS A 146 -11.49 1.66 12.47
N GLY A 147 -12.40 1.90 13.43
CA GLY A 147 -13.53 1.00 13.69
C GLY A 147 -14.48 0.91 12.51
N GLU A 148 -14.85 2.06 11.93
CA GLU A 148 -15.71 2.15 10.75
C GLU A 148 -15.05 1.50 9.53
N ILE A 149 -13.77 1.81 9.26
CA ILE A 149 -13.01 1.17 8.17
C ILE A 149 -12.99 -0.36 8.34
N ASN A 150 -12.70 -0.83 9.56
CA ASN A 150 -12.66 -2.26 9.84
C ASN A 150 -14.04 -2.94 9.63
N GLN A 151 -15.13 -2.24 9.90
CA GLN A 151 -16.47 -2.77 9.68
C GLN A 151 -16.77 -2.88 8.17
N ILE A 152 -16.41 -1.86 7.39
CA ILE A 152 -16.52 -1.87 5.92
C ILE A 152 -15.72 -3.03 5.33
N ILE A 153 -14.46 -3.18 5.75
CA ILE A 153 -13.60 -4.27 5.25
C ILE A 153 -14.18 -5.65 5.57
N LYS A 154 -14.78 -5.83 6.75
CA LYS A 154 -15.45 -7.11 7.08
C LYS A 154 -16.58 -7.47 6.11
N GLU A 155 -17.32 -6.47 5.62
CA GLU A 155 -18.35 -6.69 4.62
C GLU A 155 -17.73 -7.03 3.25
N LEU A 156 -16.63 -6.35 2.87
CA LEU A 156 -15.92 -6.62 1.62
C LEU A 156 -15.35 -8.04 1.52
N VAL A 157 -14.93 -8.61 2.65
CA VAL A 157 -14.28 -9.94 2.71
C VAL A 157 -15.31 -11.08 2.76
N LYS A 158 -16.60 -10.79 3.04
CA LYS A 158 -17.66 -11.81 3.09
C LYS A 158 -18.07 -12.35 1.71
N TYR A 159 -17.81 -11.58 0.67
CA TYR A 159 -18.18 -11.87 -0.71
C TYR A 159 -16.91 -11.96 -1.58
#